data_f52ea42f07758be70a8f49ce6306a3af
#
_entry.id   f52ea42f07758be70a8f49ce6306a3af
#
_cell.length_a   1.000
_cell.length_b   1.000
_cell.length_c   1.000
_cell.angle_alpha   90.00
_cell.angle_beta   90.00
_cell.angle_gamma   90.00
#
_symmetry.space_group_name_H-M   'P 1'
#
loop_
_entity.id
_entity.type
_entity.pdbx_description
1 polymer ?
#
loop_
_entity_poly.entity_id
_entity_poly.type
_entity_poly.pdbx_seq_one_letter_code
_entity_poly.pdbx_strand_id
1 'polypeptide(L)'
;MKRLFPIALVLILITSCASLDRGEIPDWVISQPRIIGSVVFVGHGEGDTREEAKTNAYDDALNRMSENLGRNLSSQYLRELLSKGSISDLSTTVEGEYSAIENGIWTFYVMTVTPSRSFRDSRSPEYLELLDRERRIENKIKESVSFYSENKDIAAVDSLLDAIEVSLEGNVNNPEYTETALLERAVEYISRLRIAVEKTRKGEGEVTVRVKRARGMFHPAVIDGYVYSRYDAVNTDGQIVSKGFISKTGRDGRFFFNRTDPYMLRSSSYEFSPYFDESKLGRISEKAGSDFLVPLYSAIESVAATHAFYEKRKLSDNQYVVAISVYDIAGNQLDRKLISDPITAQLEKAGIDNFVSVEGYGEDSNDAYELLSRLYPEAEYYFIIRSGIVDRVDSIEKVYVRSDAIVSLYSRDGNLLKSQDYYTAGDGATSDEAADEAFSRIARISAGFLLAEL
;
A
#
# COMPACT_ATOMS: atom_id res chain seq x y z
N MET A 1 -2.98 -100.99 -12.36
CA MET A 1 -3.52 -99.70 -11.81
C MET A 1 -3.40 -99.63 -10.28
N LYS A 2 -2.25 -99.85 -9.67
CA LYS A 2 -2.07 -99.82 -8.19
C LYS A 2 -0.82 -99.08 -7.71
N ARG A 3 -0.19 -98.20 -8.53
CA ARG A 3 1.03 -97.47 -8.14
C ARG A 3 0.96 -95.96 -8.35
N LEU A 4 -0.21 -95.37 -8.72
CA LEU A 4 -0.37 -93.92 -8.92
C LEU A 4 -1.06 -93.20 -7.72
N PHE A 5 -1.62 -93.94 -6.77
CA PHE A 5 -2.37 -93.38 -5.64
C PHE A 5 -1.47 -92.71 -4.54
N PRO A 6 -0.25 -93.18 -4.25
CA PRO A 6 0.56 -92.53 -3.23
C PRO A 6 1.23 -91.21 -3.67
N ILE A 7 1.42 -90.98 -5.01
CA ILE A 7 2.04 -89.75 -5.53
C ILE A 7 1.03 -88.60 -5.51
N ALA A 8 -0.24 -88.86 -5.81
CA ALA A 8 -1.30 -87.86 -5.71
C ALA A 8 -1.59 -87.42 -4.28
N LEU A 9 -1.44 -88.33 -3.28
CA LEU A 9 -1.61 -87.95 -1.88
C LEU A 9 -0.46 -87.11 -1.31
N VAL A 10 0.77 -87.34 -1.78
CA VAL A 10 1.94 -86.51 -1.39
C VAL A 10 1.89 -85.17 -2.05
N LEU A 11 1.41 -85.01 -3.28
CA LEU A 11 1.23 -83.73 -3.94
C LEU A 11 0.12 -82.89 -3.30
N ILE A 12 -0.92 -83.48 -2.78
CA ILE A 12 -1.99 -82.77 -2.05
C ILE A 12 -1.51 -82.28 -0.64
N LEU A 13 -0.57 -83.03 -0.03
CA LEU A 13 0.00 -82.60 1.24
C LEU A 13 1.08 -81.50 1.09
N ILE A 14 1.69 -81.30 -0.08
CA ILE A 14 2.66 -80.24 -0.31
C ILE A 14 1.99 -78.94 -0.73
N THR A 15 0.77 -78.97 -1.27
CA THR A 15 0.01 -77.75 -1.59
C THR A 15 -0.82 -77.21 -0.43
N SER A 16 -0.86 -77.90 0.74
CA SER A 16 -1.57 -77.51 1.94
C SER A 16 -0.81 -76.66 2.95
N CYS A 17 0.42 -76.28 2.64
CA CYS A 17 1.27 -75.50 3.56
C CYS A 17 1.76 -74.19 2.97
N ALA A 18 0.93 -73.41 2.33
CA ALA A 18 1.25 -72.03 1.95
C ALA A 18 0.03 -71.19 1.62
N SER A 19 -1.03 -71.22 2.41
CA SER A 19 -1.91 -70.10 2.58
C SER A 19 -1.64 -69.51 3.94
N LEU A 20 -0.57 -68.77 4.09
CA LEU A 20 -0.52 -67.65 5.00
C LEU A 20 -1.68 -66.76 4.55
N ASP A 21 -2.74 -66.76 5.35
CA ASP A 21 -3.88 -65.89 5.25
C ASP A 21 -3.31 -64.44 5.21
N ARG A 22 -3.05 -63.93 4.01
CA ARG A 22 -2.87 -62.48 3.85
C ARG A 22 -4.26 -61.93 4.10
N GLY A 23 -4.58 -61.67 5.36
CA GLY A 23 -5.78 -60.94 5.70
C GLY A 23 -5.88 -59.71 4.80
N GLU A 24 -7.02 -59.50 4.22
CA GLU A 24 -7.27 -58.29 3.40
C GLU A 24 -6.80 -57.09 4.22
N ILE A 25 -5.94 -56.22 3.59
CA ILE A 25 -5.51 -55.02 4.23
C ILE A 25 -6.74 -54.16 4.47
N PRO A 26 -7.02 -53.79 5.75
CA PRO A 26 -8.19 -52.98 6.07
C PRO A 26 -8.21 -51.66 5.30
N ASP A 27 -9.37 -51.23 4.82
CA ASP A 27 -9.51 -49.98 4.06
C ASP A 27 -8.93 -48.76 4.77
N TRP A 28 -9.03 -48.72 6.10
CA TRP A 28 -8.50 -47.63 6.91
C TRP A 28 -6.96 -47.54 6.95
N VAL A 29 -6.26 -48.60 6.57
CA VAL A 29 -4.80 -48.62 6.39
C VAL A 29 -4.44 -47.94 5.07
N ILE A 30 -5.26 -48.14 4.03
CA ILE A 30 -5.04 -47.60 2.69
C ILE A 30 -5.47 -46.13 2.63
N SER A 31 -6.59 -45.80 3.28
CA SER A 31 -7.20 -44.47 3.24
C SER A 31 -7.77 -44.12 4.61
N GLN A 32 -7.29 -43.02 5.19
CA GLN A 32 -7.77 -42.55 6.49
C GLN A 32 -9.29 -42.31 6.46
N PRO A 33 -10.06 -43.01 7.33
CA PRO A 33 -11.51 -42.91 7.32
C PRO A 33 -11.99 -41.58 7.88
N ARG A 34 -13.11 -41.07 7.35
CA ARG A 34 -13.82 -39.92 7.90
C ARG A 34 -14.94 -40.38 8.81
N ILE A 35 -14.78 -40.19 10.14
CA ILE A 35 -15.82 -40.50 11.13
C ILE A 35 -16.48 -39.17 11.53
N ILE A 36 -17.80 -39.09 11.32
CA ILE A 36 -18.56 -37.87 11.66
C ILE A 36 -18.49 -37.61 13.15
N GLY A 37 -18.10 -36.38 13.54
CA GLY A 37 -17.99 -35.98 14.95
C GLY A 37 -16.70 -36.40 15.61
N SER A 38 -15.74 -37.02 14.92
CA SER A 38 -14.46 -37.46 15.45
C SER A 38 -13.28 -37.04 14.56
N VAL A 39 -12.11 -36.98 15.18
CA VAL A 39 -10.82 -36.85 14.47
C VAL A 39 -10.14 -38.22 14.54
N VAL A 40 -9.63 -38.67 13.42
CA VAL A 40 -8.97 -39.96 13.28
C VAL A 40 -7.49 -39.73 13.00
N PHE A 41 -6.62 -40.50 13.64
CA PHE A 41 -5.21 -40.57 13.31
C PHE A 41 -4.84 -42.03 13.05
N VAL A 42 -4.11 -42.24 11.96
CA VAL A 42 -3.53 -43.54 11.62
C VAL A 42 -2.03 -43.42 11.80
N GLY A 43 -1.47 -44.14 12.78
CA GLY A 43 -0.05 -44.28 13.01
C GLY A 43 0.51 -45.48 12.29
N HIS A 44 1.74 -45.36 11.83
CA HIS A 44 2.50 -46.41 11.17
C HIS A 44 3.84 -46.60 11.83
N GLY A 45 4.28 -47.87 11.98
CA GLY A 45 5.57 -48.18 12.56
C GLY A 45 6.14 -49.46 11.97
N GLU A 46 7.44 -49.50 11.83
CA GLU A 46 8.24 -50.68 11.41
C GLU A 46 9.18 -51.08 12.53
N GLY A 47 9.55 -52.34 12.58
CA GLY A 47 10.51 -52.88 13.58
C GLY A 47 10.92 -54.31 13.28
N ASP A 48 11.99 -54.76 13.89
CA ASP A 48 12.46 -56.14 13.82
C ASP A 48 11.55 -57.12 14.56
N THR A 49 10.79 -56.63 15.51
CA THR A 49 9.79 -57.37 16.25
C THR A 49 8.41 -56.71 16.15
N ARG A 50 7.35 -57.50 16.31
CA ARG A 50 5.97 -57.00 16.29
C ARG A 50 5.73 -55.94 17.38
N GLU A 51 6.33 -56.11 18.57
CA GLU A 51 6.17 -55.17 19.69
C GLU A 51 6.90 -53.88 19.44
N GLU A 52 8.03 -53.89 18.76
CA GLU A 52 8.75 -52.69 18.34
C GLU A 52 7.96 -51.93 17.31
N ALA A 53 7.52 -52.62 16.23
CA ALA A 53 6.67 -52.02 15.20
C ALA A 53 5.38 -51.43 15.78
N LYS A 54 4.76 -52.11 16.75
CA LYS A 54 3.59 -51.63 17.48
C LYS A 54 3.91 -50.33 18.23
N THR A 55 5.00 -50.32 19.01
CA THR A 55 5.40 -49.15 19.78
C THR A 55 5.64 -47.95 18.87
N ASN A 56 6.33 -48.15 17.76
CA ASN A 56 6.63 -47.11 16.77
C ASN A 56 5.34 -46.57 16.08
N ALA A 57 4.36 -47.44 15.80
CA ALA A 57 3.08 -47.01 15.23
C ALA A 57 2.26 -46.18 16.22
N TYR A 58 2.25 -46.54 17.48
CA TYR A 58 1.57 -45.77 18.52
C TYR A 58 2.24 -44.42 18.79
N ASP A 59 3.58 -44.37 18.70
CA ASP A 59 4.35 -43.13 18.83
C ASP A 59 4.09 -42.20 17.63
N ASP A 60 4.03 -42.72 16.40
CA ASP A 60 3.66 -41.96 15.21
C ASP A 60 2.24 -41.38 15.32
N ALA A 61 1.28 -42.16 15.79
CA ALA A 61 -0.09 -41.67 16.02
C ALA A 61 -0.11 -40.52 17.03
N LEU A 62 0.65 -40.64 18.14
CA LEU A 62 0.76 -39.57 19.13
C LEU A 62 1.48 -38.34 18.62
N ASN A 63 2.51 -38.50 17.81
CA ASN A 63 3.24 -37.38 17.22
C ASN A 63 2.32 -36.58 16.29
N ARG A 64 1.54 -37.24 15.45
CA ARG A 64 0.51 -36.58 14.59
C ARG A 64 -0.57 -35.88 15.43
N MET A 65 -0.99 -36.50 16.56
CA MET A 65 -1.92 -35.84 17.48
C MET A 65 -1.29 -34.62 18.15
N SER A 66 -0.01 -34.71 18.58
CA SER A 66 0.76 -33.62 19.19
C SER A 66 0.84 -32.40 18.26
N GLU A 67 1.21 -32.64 17.01
CA GLU A 67 1.29 -31.59 15.97
C GLU A 67 -0.06 -30.86 15.79
N ASN A 68 -1.15 -31.61 15.75
CA ASN A 68 -2.50 -31.07 15.56
C ASN A 68 -3.13 -30.47 16.83
N LEU A 69 -2.56 -30.73 18.00
CA LEU A 69 -2.94 -30.12 19.29
C LEU A 69 -2.05 -28.92 19.62
N GLY A 70 -0.90 -28.78 18.97
CA GLY A 70 0.10 -27.76 19.28
C GLY A 70 0.71 -27.92 20.66
N ARG A 71 0.76 -29.16 21.17
CA ARG A 71 1.39 -29.49 22.44
C ARG A 71 2.05 -30.87 22.40
N ASN A 72 3.16 -31.02 23.10
CA ASN A 72 3.84 -32.31 23.19
C ASN A 72 3.04 -33.27 24.08
N LEU A 73 2.69 -34.43 23.55
CA LEU A 73 2.07 -35.50 24.31
C LEU A 73 3.19 -36.36 24.95
N SER A 74 3.18 -36.43 26.27
CA SER A 74 4.23 -37.07 27.02
C SER A 74 4.27 -38.60 26.81
N SER A 75 5.41 -39.24 27.15
CA SER A 75 5.58 -40.68 27.16
C SER A 75 4.56 -41.42 28.08
N GLN A 76 3.87 -40.70 28.95
CA GLN A 76 2.77 -41.23 29.74
C GLN A 76 1.57 -41.59 28.84
N TYR A 77 1.21 -40.77 27.88
CA TYR A 77 0.13 -41.04 26.92
C TYR A 77 0.44 -42.26 26.05
N LEU A 78 1.71 -42.43 25.63
CA LEU A 78 2.14 -43.61 24.89
C LEU A 78 1.94 -44.88 25.75
N ARG A 79 2.35 -44.87 27.01
CA ARG A 79 2.13 -46.00 27.93
C ARG A 79 0.65 -46.28 28.18
N GLU A 80 -0.17 -45.24 28.29
CA GLU A 80 -1.60 -45.36 28.47
C GLU A 80 -2.28 -46.00 27.22
N LEU A 81 -1.96 -45.54 26.03
CA LEU A 81 -2.42 -46.15 24.78
C LEU A 81 -2.00 -47.59 24.63
N LEU A 82 -0.72 -47.89 24.84
CA LEU A 82 -0.19 -49.25 24.73
C LEU A 82 -0.82 -50.22 25.75
N SER A 83 -1.10 -49.75 26.98
CA SER A 83 -1.61 -50.60 28.05
C SER A 83 -3.13 -50.70 28.11
N LYS A 84 -3.86 -49.61 27.78
CA LYS A 84 -5.30 -49.52 27.93
C LYS A 84 -6.06 -49.37 26.59
N GLY A 85 -5.36 -49.11 25.49
CA GLY A 85 -5.97 -48.79 24.20
C GLY A 85 -6.75 -47.47 24.18
N SER A 86 -6.48 -46.59 25.15
CA SER A 86 -7.18 -45.30 25.26
C SER A 86 -6.34 -44.27 26.00
N ILE A 87 -6.65 -42.99 25.77
CA ILE A 87 -6.15 -41.81 26.53
C ILE A 87 -7.36 -41.13 27.15
N SER A 88 -7.48 -41.21 28.47
CA SER A 88 -8.67 -40.73 29.17
C SER A 88 -8.86 -39.22 29.05
N ASP A 89 -7.79 -38.44 29.22
CA ASP A 89 -7.82 -36.97 29.17
C ASP A 89 -8.24 -36.40 27.81
N LEU A 90 -7.97 -37.15 26.74
CA LEU A 90 -8.33 -36.78 25.36
C LEU A 90 -9.61 -37.46 24.89
N SER A 91 -10.14 -38.40 25.66
CA SER A 91 -11.22 -39.31 25.24
C SER A 91 -10.87 -40.06 23.94
N THR A 92 -9.59 -40.36 23.73
CA THR A 92 -9.09 -41.08 22.55
C THR A 92 -9.19 -42.57 22.79
N THR A 93 -9.63 -43.32 21.78
CA THR A 93 -9.69 -44.78 21.77
C THR A 93 -8.97 -45.36 20.59
N VAL A 94 -8.38 -46.54 20.75
CA VAL A 94 -7.85 -47.35 19.66
C VAL A 94 -9.02 -48.14 19.06
N GLU A 95 -9.36 -47.92 17.81
CA GLU A 95 -10.47 -48.54 17.09
C GLU A 95 -10.01 -49.60 16.06
N GLY A 96 -8.72 -49.65 15.76
CA GLY A 96 -8.16 -50.65 14.87
C GLY A 96 -6.66 -50.82 15.01
N GLU A 97 -6.25 -52.07 14.90
CA GLU A 97 -4.84 -52.48 14.80
C GLU A 97 -4.70 -53.43 13.62
N TYR A 98 -3.63 -53.25 12.84
CA TYR A 98 -3.28 -54.15 11.73
C TYR A 98 -1.77 -54.34 11.69
N SER A 99 -1.32 -55.59 11.48
CA SER A 99 0.11 -55.87 11.35
C SER A 99 0.37 -56.85 10.21
N ALA A 100 1.47 -56.63 9.53
CA ALA A 100 1.98 -57.51 8.47
C ALA A 100 3.48 -57.72 8.64
N ILE A 101 4.01 -58.76 8.03
CA ILE A 101 5.43 -58.99 7.94
C ILE A 101 5.83 -59.07 6.48
N GLU A 102 6.78 -58.27 6.07
CA GLU A 102 7.38 -58.31 4.73
C GLU A 102 8.91 -58.38 4.82
N ASN A 103 9.53 -59.33 4.15
CA ASN A 103 11.00 -59.50 4.16
C ASN A 103 11.63 -59.56 5.55
N GLY A 104 10.90 -60.07 6.56
CA GLY A 104 11.38 -60.19 7.95
C GLY A 104 11.22 -58.95 8.78
N ILE A 105 10.68 -57.85 8.24
CA ILE A 105 10.35 -56.62 8.97
C ILE A 105 8.86 -56.62 9.29
N TRP A 106 8.53 -56.36 10.53
CA TRP A 106 7.17 -56.14 10.98
C TRP A 106 6.74 -54.70 10.68
N THR A 107 5.56 -54.57 10.04
CA THR A 107 4.85 -53.32 9.87
C THR A 107 3.60 -53.33 10.69
N PHE A 108 3.34 -52.28 11.44
CA PHE A 108 2.18 -52.15 12.31
C PHE A 108 1.45 -50.84 12.02
N TYR A 109 0.12 -50.92 12.01
CA TYR A 109 -0.76 -49.76 11.87
C TYR A 109 -1.71 -49.68 13.06
N VAL A 110 -1.94 -48.49 13.56
CA VAL A 110 -2.93 -48.24 14.62
C VAL A 110 -3.84 -47.12 14.22
N MET A 111 -5.13 -47.32 14.38
CA MET A 111 -6.14 -46.27 14.17
C MET A 111 -6.67 -45.81 15.52
N THR A 112 -6.48 -44.53 15.80
CA THR A 112 -7.01 -43.86 16.99
C THR A 112 -8.14 -42.92 16.61
N VAL A 113 -9.17 -42.84 17.44
CA VAL A 113 -10.35 -42.00 17.24
C VAL A 113 -10.55 -41.11 18.48
N THR A 114 -10.70 -39.83 18.26
CA THR A 114 -10.95 -38.84 19.31
C THR A 114 -12.19 -38.03 18.99
N PRO A 115 -13.17 -37.83 19.89
CA PRO A 115 -14.28 -36.93 19.66
C PRO A 115 -13.79 -35.51 19.30
N SER A 116 -14.34 -34.93 18.23
CA SER A 116 -13.89 -33.63 17.72
C SER A 116 -13.97 -32.50 18.76
N ARG A 117 -14.93 -32.56 19.67
CA ARG A 117 -15.06 -31.60 20.77
C ARG A 117 -13.89 -31.73 21.75
N SER A 118 -13.64 -32.93 22.27
CA SER A 118 -12.54 -33.20 23.21
C SER A 118 -11.19 -32.86 22.60
N PHE A 119 -11.01 -33.19 21.32
CA PHE A 119 -9.80 -32.85 20.57
C PHE A 119 -9.58 -31.35 20.49
N ARG A 120 -10.62 -30.59 20.12
CA ARG A 120 -10.55 -29.12 20.02
C ARG A 120 -10.30 -28.47 21.38
N ASP A 121 -10.99 -28.92 22.43
CA ASP A 121 -10.88 -28.38 23.78
C ASP A 121 -9.50 -28.68 24.40
N SER A 122 -8.75 -29.62 23.84
CA SER A 122 -7.40 -30.03 24.28
C SER A 122 -6.26 -29.32 23.52
N ARG A 123 -6.56 -28.44 22.56
CA ARG A 123 -5.56 -27.66 21.85
C ARG A 123 -4.91 -26.62 22.78
N SER A 124 -3.62 -26.37 22.57
CA SER A 124 -2.96 -25.28 23.29
C SER A 124 -3.51 -23.91 22.88
N PRO A 125 -3.52 -22.90 23.76
CA PRO A 125 -3.90 -21.54 23.44
C PRO A 125 -3.06 -20.98 22.26
N GLU A 126 -1.76 -21.23 22.28
CA GLU A 126 -0.82 -20.75 21.26
C GLU A 126 -1.15 -21.36 19.87
N TYR A 127 -1.55 -22.65 19.85
CA TYR A 127 -1.96 -23.30 18.62
C TYR A 127 -3.32 -22.78 18.11
N LEU A 128 -4.24 -22.45 19.02
CA LEU A 128 -5.50 -21.81 18.64
C LEU A 128 -5.28 -20.42 18.06
N GLU A 129 -4.38 -19.64 18.63
CA GLU A 129 -3.98 -18.33 18.11
C GLU A 129 -3.34 -18.46 16.71
N LEU A 130 -2.46 -19.45 16.52
CA LEU A 130 -1.86 -19.75 15.22
C LEU A 130 -2.94 -20.09 14.18
N LEU A 131 -3.85 -21.01 14.51
CA LEU A 131 -4.93 -21.39 13.59
C LEU A 131 -5.87 -20.21 13.27
N ASP A 132 -6.18 -19.35 14.24
CA ASP A 132 -6.98 -18.16 14.00
C ASP A 132 -6.24 -17.17 13.10
N ARG A 133 -4.94 -16.97 13.32
CA ARG A 133 -4.09 -16.13 12.48
C ARG A 133 -4.06 -16.63 11.04
N GLU A 134 -3.76 -17.92 10.82
CA GLU A 134 -3.75 -18.51 9.49
C GLU A 134 -5.11 -18.40 8.78
N ARG A 135 -6.21 -18.57 9.51
CA ARG A 135 -7.56 -18.38 8.97
C ARG A 135 -7.80 -16.92 8.54
N ARG A 136 -7.34 -15.94 9.33
CA ARG A 136 -7.44 -14.51 8.97
C ARG A 136 -6.62 -14.20 7.73
N ILE A 137 -5.40 -14.72 7.61
CA ILE A 137 -4.54 -14.59 6.43
C ILE A 137 -5.22 -15.22 5.21
N GLU A 138 -5.72 -16.46 5.33
CA GLU A 138 -6.42 -17.15 4.25
C GLU A 138 -7.62 -16.35 3.73
N ASN A 139 -8.40 -15.77 4.63
CA ASN A 139 -9.54 -14.93 4.25
C ASN A 139 -9.09 -13.70 3.46
N LYS A 140 -8.00 -13.04 3.87
CA LYS A 140 -7.44 -11.90 3.15
C LYS A 140 -6.86 -12.27 1.79
N ILE A 141 -6.24 -13.44 1.67
CA ILE A 141 -5.79 -13.98 0.37
C ILE A 141 -6.99 -14.25 -0.54
N LYS A 142 -8.07 -14.86 -0.05
CA LYS A 142 -9.30 -15.09 -0.82
C LYS A 142 -9.94 -13.78 -1.28
N GLU A 143 -10.00 -12.78 -0.42
CA GLU A 143 -10.47 -11.43 -0.73
C GLU A 143 -9.60 -10.80 -1.83
N SER A 144 -8.28 -10.87 -1.71
CA SER A 144 -7.33 -10.40 -2.72
C SER A 144 -7.54 -11.08 -4.08
N VAL A 145 -7.69 -12.41 -4.12
CA VAL A 145 -7.96 -13.16 -5.35
C VAL A 145 -9.29 -12.75 -5.98
N SER A 146 -10.33 -12.53 -5.16
CA SER A 146 -11.63 -12.02 -5.62
C SER A 146 -11.48 -10.65 -6.28
N PHE A 147 -10.86 -9.69 -5.59
CA PHE A 147 -10.61 -8.35 -6.13
C PHE A 147 -9.79 -8.39 -7.42
N TYR A 148 -8.74 -9.21 -7.46
CA TYR A 148 -7.93 -9.37 -8.66
C TYR A 148 -8.74 -9.93 -9.83
N SER A 149 -9.64 -10.87 -9.60
CA SER A 149 -10.53 -11.42 -10.62
C SER A 149 -11.54 -10.40 -11.16
N GLU A 150 -11.94 -9.44 -10.32
CA GLU A 150 -12.84 -8.33 -10.63
C GLU A 150 -12.13 -7.12 -11.25
N ASN A 151 -10.82 -7.21 -11.55
CA ASN A 151 -9.97 -6.11 -12.02
C ASN A 151 -9.84 -4.94 -11.02
N LYS A 152 -9.92 -5.22 -9.73
CA LYS A 152 -9.65 -4.30 -8.61
C LYS A 152 -8.25 -4.53 -8.06
N ASP A 153 -7.24 -4.41 -8.91
CA ASP A 153 -5.86 -4.83 -8.62
C ASP A 153 -5.26 -4.12 -7.41
N ILE A 154 -5.51 -2.82 -7.25
CA ILE A 154 -4.98 -2.03 -6.12
C ILE A 154 -5.64 -2.50 -4.81
N ALA A 155 -6.95 -2.76 -4.82
CA ALA A 155 -7.63 -3.35 -3.66
C ALA A 155 -7.14 -4.77 -3.35
N ALA A 156 -6.80 -5.55 -4.39
CA ALA A 156 -6.22 -6.88 -4.21
C ALA A 156 -4.87 -6.82 -3.48
N VAL A 157 -4.02 -5.86 -3.83
CA VAL A 157 -2.75 -5.62 -3.12
C VAL A 157 -3.01 -5.12 -1.70
N ASP A 158 -3.97 -4.24 -1.50
CA ASP A 158 -4.32 -3.73 -0.16
C ASP A 158 -4.76 -4.86 0.79
N SER A 159 -5.52 -5.85 0.28
CA SER A 159 -5.86 -7.07 1.04
C SER A 159 -4.65 -7.95 1.34
N LEU A 160 -3.62 -8.00 0.45
CA LEU A 160 -2.37 -8.69 0.74
C LEU A 160 -1.55 -7.96 1.82
N LEU A 161 -1.56 -6.63 1.82
CA LEU A 161 -0.94 -5.83 2.89
C LEU A 161 -1.61 -6.09 4.25
N ASP A 162 -2.95 -6.21 4.28
CA ASP A 162 -3.67 -6.65 5.48
C ASP A 162 -3.23 -8.06 5.93
N ALA A 163 -3.04 -8.98 4.98
CA ALA A 163 -2.55 -10.33 5.29
C ALA A 163 -1.12 -10.32 5.86
N ILE A 164 -0.23 -9.46 5.32
CA ILE A 164 1.12 -9.25 5.85
C ILE A 164 1.05 -8.72 7.29
N GLU A 165 0.21 -7.73 7.56
CA GLU A 165 0.06 -7.17 8.91
C GLU A 165 -0.38 -8.24 9.93
N VAL A 166 -1.28 -9.15 9.53
CA VAL A 166 -1.70 -10.31 10.34
C VAL A 166 -0.57 -11.33 10.48
N SER A 167 0.19 -11.64 9.42
CA SER A 167 1.33 -12.56 9.46
C SER A 167 2.41 -12.09 10.45
N LEU A 168 2.64 -10.78 10.54
CA LEU A 168 3.60 -10.18 11.48
C LEU A 168 3.16 -10.21 12.95
N GLU A 169 1.97 -10.73 13.29
CA GLU A 169 1.54 -10.91 14.68
C GLU A 169 2.20 -12.13 15.35
N GLY A 170 2.82 -13.04 14.59
CA GLY A 170 3.53 -14.20 15.11
C GLY A 170 3.76 -15.28 14.05
N ASN A 171 4.25 -16.44 14.47
CA ASN A 171 4.59 -17.54 13.57
C ASN A 171 3.38 -18.06 12.78
N VAL A 172 3.64 -18.53 11.56
CA VAL A 172 2.72 -19.25 10.67
C VAL A 172 3.37 -20.56 10.24
N ASN A 173 2.58 -21.61 10.07
CA ASN A 173 3.09 -22.91 9.60
C ASN A 173 3.06 -23.04 8.09
N ASN A 174 2.08 -22.40 7.44
CA ASN A 174 1.98 -22.44 5.98
C ASN A 174 3.00 -21.48 5.34
N PRO A 175 3.95 -21.97 4.54
CA PRO A 175 4.95 -21.13 3.88
C PRO A 175 4.36 -20.03 2.96
N GLU A 176 3.16 -20.27 2.40
CA GLU A 176 2.48 -19.28 1.56
C GLU A 176 1.87 -18.11 2.38
N TYR A 177 1.82 -18.23 3.69
CA TYR A 177 1.26 -17.23 4.60
C TYR A 177 2.34 -16.37 5.25
N THR A 178 3.61 -16.63 4.96
CA THR A 178 4.70 -15.79 5.46
C THR A 178 4.62 -14.40 4.85
N GLU A 179 5.05 -13.40 5.61
CA GLU A 179 5.11 -12.00 5.18
C GLU A 179 5.87 -11.82 3.87
N THR A 180 6.95 -12.57 3.68
CA THR A 180 7.75 -12.53 2.45
C THR A 180 6.99 -13.05 1.24
N ALA A 181 6.33 -14.22 1.35
CA ALA A 181 5.55 -14.79 0.25
C ALA A 181 4.35 -13.90 -0.13
N LEU A 182 3.71 -13.28 0.87
CA LEU A 182 2.61 -12.34 0.65
C LEU A 182 3.10 -11.05 -0.03
N LEU A 183 4.28 -10.54 0.36
CA LEU A 183 4.90 -9.37 -0.26
C LEU A 183 5.28 -9.65 -1.72
N GLU A 184 5.89 -10.80 -2.03
CA GLU A 184 6.21 -11.20 -3.39
C GLU A 184 4.96 -11.21 -4.29
N ARG A 185 3.85 -11.72 -3.78
CA ARG A 185 2.56 -11.70 -4.50
C ARG A 185 2.03 -10.29 -4.70
N ALA A 186 2.16 -9.40 -3.69
CA ALA A 186 1.77 -8.00 -3.81
C ALA A 186 2.60 -7.28 -4.87
N VAL A 187 3.92 -7.47 -4.87
CA VAL A 187 4.86 -6.95 -5.87
C VAL A 187 4.52 -7.46 -7.27
N GLU A 188 4.19 -8.75 -7.41
CA GLU A 188 3.76 -9.31 -8.70
C GLU A 188 2.51 -8.62 -9.24
N TYR A 189 1.49 -8.37 -8.40
CA TYR A 189 0.27 -7.70 -8.82
C TYR A 189 0.54 -6.26 -9.24
N ILE A 190 1.34 -5.49 -8.49
CA ILE A 190 1.75 -4.13 -8.84
C ILE A 190 2.53 -4.11 -10.16
N SER A 191 3.52 -4.97 -10.32
CA SER A 191 4.38 -5.00 -11.51
C SER A 191 3.62 -5.24 -12.82
N ARG A 192 2.40 -5.78 -12.73
CA ARG A 192 1.49 -5.96 -13.87
C ARG A 192 0.66 -4.73 -14.20
N LEU A 193 0.68 -3.70 -13.37
CA LEU A 193 -0.05 -2.47 -13.66
C LEU A 193 0.64 -1.67 -14.77
N ARG A 194 -0.15 -0.85 -15.44
CA ARG A 194 0.30 0.16 -16.41
C ARG A 194 -0.55 1.39 -16.22
N ILE A 195 0.08 2.48 -15.81
CA ILE A 195 -0.53 3.79 -15.72
C ILE A 195 -0.16 4.54 -17.00
N ALA A 196 -1.12 5.12 -17.67
CA ALA A 196 -0.91 5.87 -18.90
C ALA A 196 -1.69 7.18 -18.87
N VAL A 197 -1.04 8.23 -19.30
CA VAL A 197 -1.66 9.54 -19.47
C VAL A 197 -2.19 9.63 -20.90
N GLU A 198 -3.51 9.77 -21.03
CA GLU A 198 -4.18 9.95 -22.31
C GLU A 198 -4.32 11.47 -22.56
N LYS A 199 -3.92 11.95 -23.75
CA LYS A 199 -4.05 13.37 -24.10
C LYS A 199 -5.51 13.77 -24.11
N THR A 200 -5.84 14.84 -23.38
CA THR A 200 -7.17 15.44 -23.44
C THR A 200 -7.35 16.25 -24.71
N ARG A 201 -8.57 16.26 -25.20
CA ARG A 201 -8.92 16.99 -26.44
C ARG A 201 -9.14 18.50 -26.24
N LYS A 202 -9.27 18.97 -25.01
CA LYS A 202 -9.64 20.37 -24.75
C LYS A 202 -9.02 20.87 -23.43
N GLY A 203 -8.26 21.93 -23.53
CA GLY A 203 -7.83 22.77 -22.42
C GLY A 203 -6.47 22.41 -21.84
N GLU A 204 -5.66 23.44 -21.66
CA GLU A 204 -4.43 23.36 -20.88
C GLU A 204 -4.83 23.13 -19.42
N GLY A 205 -4.52 21.96 -18.86
CA GLY A 205 -4.74 21.67 -17.45
C GLY A 205 -5.58 20.44 -17.11
N GLU A 206 -6.29 19.83 -18.08
CA GLU A 206 -7.00 18.58 -17.87
C GLU A 206 -6.23 17.40 -18.44
N VAL A 207 -6.06 16.35 -17.63
CA VAL A 207 -5.43 15.10 -18.06
C VAL A 207 -6.33 13.94 -17.71
N THR A 208 -6.49 13.01 -18.64
CA THR A 208 -7.10 11.71 -18.36
C THR A 208 -6.00 10.71 -18.07
N VAL A 209 -6.03 10.14 -16.89
CA VAL A 209 -5.12 9.07 -16.49
C VAL A 209 -5.88 7.76 -16.54
N ARG A 210 -5.26 6.74 -17.12
CA ARG A 210 -5.85 5.41 -17.24
C ARG A 210 -4.94 4.36 -16.62
N VAL A 211 -5.53 3.51 -15.77
CA VAL A 211 -4.86 2.37 -15.16
C VAL A 211 -5.36 1.08 -15.80
N LYS A 212 -4.43 0.24 -16.23
CA LYS A 212 -4.68 -1.04 -16.89
C LYS A 212 -3.81 -2.13 -16.28
N ARG A 213 -4.26 -3.38 -16.37
CA ARG A 213 -3.42 -4.54 -16.11
C ARG A 213 -2.79 -5.04 -17.42
N ALA A 214 -1.47 -5.21 -17.45
CA ALA A 214 -0.78 -5.86 -18.57
C ALA A 214 -1.03 -7.39 -18.51
N ARG A 215 -1.79 -7.92 -19.48
CA ARG A 215 -2.07 -9.36 -19.59
C ARG A 215 -2.02 -9.79 -21.04
N GLY A 216 -0.83 -10.14 -21.53
CA GLY A 216 -0.65 -10.53 -22.94
C GLY A 216 -1.15 -9.47 -23.91
N MET A 217 -2.04 -9.85 -24.85
CA MET A 217 -2.66 -8.92 -25.80
C MET A 217 -3.86 -8.14 -25.21
N PHE A 218 -4.38 -8.55 -24.06
CA PHE A 218 -5.51 -7.91 -23.39
C PHE A 218 -5.04 -7.07 -22.24
N HIS A 219 -5.55 -5.84 -22.15
CA HIS A 219 -5.22 -4.89 -21.09
C HIS A 219 -6.52 -4.45 -20.38
N PRO A 220 -7.07 -5.28 -19.48
CA PRO A 220 -8.29 -4.91 -18.76
C PRO A 220 -8.07 -3.65 -17.94
N ALA A 221 -9.13 -2.83 -17.83
CA ALA A 221 -9.13 -1.64 -17.01
C ALA A 221 -9.06 -2.02 -15.52
N VAL A 222 -8.25 -1.30 -14.74
CA VAL A 222 -8.23 -1.42 -13.28
C VAL A 222 -9.27 -0.48 -12.70
N ILE A 223 -10.28 -1.04 -12.07
CA ILE A 223 -11.43 -0.30 -11.54
C ILE A 223 -11.33 -0.10 -10.03
N ASP A 224 -11.97 0.93 -9.53
CA ASP A 224 -12.04 1.26 -8.09
C ASP A 224 -10.66 1.40 -7.40
N GLY A 225 -9.58 1.58 -8.18
CA GLY A 225 -8.22 1.71 -7.67
C GLY A 225 -7.91 3.14 -7.26
N TYR A 226 -7.22 3.30 -6.13
CA TYR A 226 -6.72 4.60 -5.68
C TYR A 226 -5.37 4.90 -6.33
N VAL A 227 -5.23 6.11 -6.87
CA VAL A 227 -4.01 6.62 -7.51
C VAL A 227 -3.62 7.92 -6.82
N TYR A 228 -2.37 8.01 -6.43
CA TYR A 228 -1.77 9.23 -5.90
C TYR A 228 -1.23 10.06 -7.07
N SER A 229 -1.62 11.31 -7.12
CA SER A 229 -1.13 12.30 -8.07
C SER A 229 -0.22 13.27 -7.35
N ARG A 230 1.08 13.25 -7.62
CA ARG A 230 2.10 14.10 -7.00
C ARG A 230 2.52 15.22 -7.96
N TYR A 231 2.72 16.40 -7.43
CA TYR A 231 3.20 17.58 -8.17
C TYR A 231 3.92 18.54 -7.24
N ASP A 232 4.72 19.43 -7.82
CA ASP A 232 5.38 20.48 -7.07
C ASP A 232 4.53 21.76 -7.07
N ALA A 233 4.43 22.38 -5.92
CA ALA A 233 3.69 23.61 -5.70
C ALA A 233 4.49 24.55 -4.80
N VAL A 234 4.17 25.83 -4.83
CA VAL A 234 4.72 26.80 -3.90
C VAL A 234 3.82 26.90 -2.67
N ASN A 235 4.38 26.78 -1.48
CA ASN A 235 3.64 27.00 -0.24
C ASN A 235 3.51 28.49 0.10
N THR A 236 2.80 28.82 1.16
CA THR A 236 2.60 30.20 1.65
C THR A 236 3.91 30.89 2.07
N ASP A 237 4.99 30.14 2.25
CA ASP A 237 6.32 30.67 2.59
C ASP A 237 7.22 30.86 1.35
N GLY A 238 6.68 30.63 0.15
CA GLY A 238 7.41 30.73 -1.11
C GLY A 238 8.37 29.56 -1.38
N GLN A 239 8.27 28.46 -0.61
CA GLN A 239 9.10 27.28 -0.80
C GLN A 239 8.41 26.30 -1.76
N ILE A 240 9.22 25.65 -2.60
CA ILE A 240 8.72 24.54 -3.42
C ILE A 240 8.53 23.33 -2.52
N VAL A 241 7.31 22.82 -2.48
CA VAL A 241 6.91 21.65 -1.72
C VAL A 241 6.19 20.64 -2.62
N SER A 242 6.43 19.38 -2.39
CA SER A 242 5.67 18.34 -3.07
C SER A 242 4.28 18.21 -2.44
N LYS A 243 3.25 18.32 -3.26
CA LYS A 243 1.85 18.13 -2.89
C LYS A 243 1.26 16.99 -3.69
N GLY A 244 0.13 16.49 -3.23
CA GLY A 244 -0.59 15.48 -3.97
C GLY A 244 -2.03 15.30 -3.48
N PHE A 245 -2.76 14.55 -4.26
CA PHE A 245 -4.11 14.14 -3.90
C PHE A 245 -4.39 12.74 -4.44
N ILE A 246 -5.38 12.10 -3.82
CA ILE A 246 -5.77 10.74 -4.16
C ILE A 246 -7.01 10.80 -5.03
N SER A 247 -6.98 10.09 -6.16
CA SER A 247 -8.11 9.92 -7.05
C SER A 247 -8.48 8.45 -7.17
N LYS A 248 -9.74 8.16 -7.46
CA LYS A 248 -10.25 6.81 -7.64
C LYS A 248 -10.57 6.55 -9.12
N THR A 249 -10.12 5.42 -9.67
CA THR A 249 -10.45 5.03 -11.05
C THR A 249 -11.92 4.60 -11.17
N GLY A 250 -12.54 5.01 -12.27
CA GLY A 250 -13.88 4.59 -12.64
C GLY A 250 -13.94 3.18 -13.26
N ARG A 251 -15.12 2.79 -13.76
CA ARG A 251 -15.36 1.46 -14.37
C ARG A 251 -14.54 1.18 -15.63
N ASP A 252 -14.05 2.23 -16.30
CA ASP A 252 -13.19 2.14 -17.48
C ASP A 252 -11.69 2.28 -17.13
N GLY A 253 -11.36 2.29 -15.84
CA GLY A 253 -10.01 2.45 -15.31
C GLY A 253 -9.47 3.88 -15.44
N ARG A 254 -10.32 4.87 -15.67
CA ARG A 254 -9.93 6.26 -15.86
C ARG A 254 -10.31 7.12 -14.66
N PHE A 255 -9.52 8.17 -14.46
CA PHE A 255 -9.92 9.35 -13.68
C PHE A 255 -9.46 10.61 -14.39
N PHE A 256 -10.09 11.71 -14.06
CA PHE A 256 -9.74 13.02 -14.59
C PHE A 256 -8.93 13.79 -13.56
N PHE A 257 -7.79 14.28 -13.97
CA PHE A 257 -6.96 15.16 -13.19
C PHE A 257 -7.14 16.58 -13.72
N ASN A 258 -7.49 17.49 -12.81
CA ASN A 258 -7.61 18.92 -13.13
C ASN A 258 -6.58 19.71 -12.31
N ARG A 259 -5.91 20.64 -12.96
CA ARG A 259 -5.06 21.61 -12.25
C ARG A 259 -5.96 22.58 -11.49
N THR A 260 -6.21 22.28 -10.21
CA THR A 260 -7.06 23.10 -9.34
C THR A 260 -6.26 23.93 -8.34
N ASP A 261 -5.01 23.55 -8.05
CA ASP A 261 -4.15 24.28 -7.13
C ASP A 261 -3.53 25.48 -7.86
N PRO A 262 -3.85 26.73 -7.48
CA PRO A 262 -3.29 27.92 -8.11
C PRO A 262 -1.78 28.08 -7.91
N TYR A 263 -1.23 27.41 -6.87
CA TYR A 263 0.19 27.44 -6.56
C TYR A 263 1.02 26.33 -7.21
N MET A 264 0.38 25.51 -8.02
CA MET A 264 1.05 24.43 -8.75
C MET A 264 2.03 24.98 -9.78
N LEU A 265 3.29 24.54 -9.75
CA LEU A 265 4.30 24.99 -10.68
C LEU A 265 3.96 24.56 -12.12
N ARG A 266 4.06 25.50 -13.07
CA ARG A 266 3.87 25.20 -14.51
C ARG A 266 4.93 24.26 -15.05
N SER A 267 6.16 24.37 -14.57
CA SER A 267 7.29 23.54 -14.97
C SER A 267 7.32 22.17 -14.30
N SER A 268 6.40 21.89 -13.36
CA SER A 268 6.39 20.61 -12.68
C SER A 268 5.87 19.49 -13.57
N SER A 269 6.47 18.33 -13.41
CA SER A 269 5.90 17.09 -13.91
C SER A 269 4.94 16.53 -12.88
N TYR A 270 3.83 15.99 -13.36
CA TYR A 270 2.90 15.21 -12.53
C TYR A 270 3.34 13.77 -12.55
N GLU A 271 3.35 13.17 -11.37
CA GLU A 271 3.60 11.75 -11.21
C GLU A 271 2.34 11.07 -10.70
N PHE A 272 1.96 9.98 -11.34
CA PHE A 272 0.79 9.18 -11.02
C PHE A 272 1.25 7.78 -10.61
N SER A 273 0.97 7.37 -9.38
CA SER A 273 1.35 6.07 -8.84
C SER A 273 0.19 5.40 -8.12
N PRO A 274 0.17 4.06 -7.99
CA PRO A 274 -0.80 3.39 -7.13
C PRO A 274 -0.69 3.92 -5.69
N TYR A 275 -1.83 4.11 -5.03
CA TYR A 275 -1.87 4.60 -3.65
C TYR A 275 -2.23 3.48 -2.68
N PHE A 276 -1.48 3.42 -1.60
CA PHE A 276 -1.75 2.60 -0.43
C PHE A 276 -1.68 3.45 0.84
N ASP A 277 -2.43 3.08 1.86
CA ASP A 277 -2.47 3.82 3.12
C ASP A 277 -1.07 3.85 3.78
N GLU A 278 -0.50 5.05 3.88
CA GLU A 278 0.83 5.27 4.47
C GLU A 278 0.89 4.81 5.93
N SER A 279 -0.21 4.92 6.67
CA SER A 279 -0.27 4.46 8.06
C SER A 279 -0.17 2.93 8.15
N LYS A 280 -0.79 2.20 7.22
CA LYS A 280 -0.66 0.74 7.10
C LYS A 280 0.78 0.34 6.74
N LEU A 281 1.36 0.97 5.72
CA LEU A 281 2.74 0.72 5.31
C LEU A 281 3.73 1.03 6.45
N GLY A 282 3.49 2.10 7.20
CA GLY A 282 4.26 2.46 8.39
C GLY A 282 4.23 1.38 9.46
N ARG A 283 3.04 0.85 9.80
CA ARG A 283 2.92 -0.25 10.78
C ARG A 283 3.62 -1.54 10.34
N ILE A 284 3.54 -1.87 9.05
CA ILE A 284 4.27 -3.02 8.50
C ILE A 284 5.78 -2.80 8.60
N SER A 285 6.28 -1.63 8.19
CA SER A 285 7.70 -1.28 8.30
C SER A 285 8.22 -1.29 9.73
N GLU A 286 7.41 -0.83 10.69
CA GLU A 286 7.76 -0.85 12.12
C GLU A 286 7.98 -2.28 12.64
N LYS A 287 7.11 -3.22 12.22
CA LYS A 287 7.18 -4.62 12.67
C LYS A 287 8.21 -5.47 11.90
N ALA A 288 8.32 -5.28 10.59
CA ALA A 288 9.15 -6.11 9.71
C ALA A 288 10.54 -5.52 9.44
N GLY A 289 10.76 -4.24 9.78
CA GLY A 289 11.98 -3.49 9.46
C GLY A 289 11.80 -2.58 8.24
N SER A 290 12.59 -1.49 8.20
CA SER A 290 12.47 -0.43 7.17
C SER A 290 12.67 -0.94 5.75
N ASP A 291 13.52 -1.95 5.56
CA ASP A 291 13.91 -2.46 4.24
C ASP A 291 12.91 -3.48 3.68
N PHE A 292 12.00 -3.98 4.51
CA PHE A 292 11.05 -5.01 4.11
C PHE A 292 10.18 -4.59 2.92
N LEU A 293 9.68 -3.34 2.90
CA LEU A 293 8.81 -2.83 1.85
C LEU A 293 9.54 -2.27 0.63
N VAL A 294 10.87 -2.26 0.60
CA VAL A 294 11.66 -1.76 -0.55
C VAL A 294 11.24 -2.38 -1.89
N PRO A 295 11.00 -3.70 -2.01
CA PRO A 295 10.53 -4.30 -3.26
C PRO A 295 9.17 -3.76 -3.72
N LEU A 296 8.26 -3.48 -2.78
CA LEU A 296 6.94 -2.91 -3.08
C LEU A 296 7.07 -1.47 -3.59
N TYR A 297 7.86 -0.63 -2.92
CA TYR A 297 8.11 0.75 -3.35
C TYR A 297 8.76 0.80 -4.73
N SER A 298 9.75 -0.06 -4.99
CA SER A 298 10.38 -0.17 -6.30
C SER A 298 9.39 -0.60 -7.39
N ALA A 299 8.47 -1.51 -7.07
CA ALA A 299 7.41 -1.91 -8.00
C ALA A 299 6.43 -0.75 -8.28
N ILE A 300 6.03 0.01 -7.25
CA ILE A 300 5.17 1.20 -7.39
C ILE A 300 5.85 2.24 -8.28
N GLU A 301 7.12 2.56 -8.04
CA GLU A 301 7.90 3.49 -8.87
C GLU A 301 8.03 3.02 -10.33
N SER A 302 8.24 1.72 -10.54
CA SER A 302 8.39 1.14 -11.90
C SER A 302 7.14 1.27 -12.77
N VAL A 303 5.96 1.38 -12.17
CA VAL A 303 4.69 1.51 -12.87
C VAL A 303 4.13 2.93 -12.85
N ALA A 304 4.77 3.84 -12.11
CA ALA A 304 4.40 5.23 -12.07
C ALA A 304 4.54 5.88 -13.46
N ALA A 305 3.61 6.78 -13.77
CA ALA A 305 3.64 7.54 -15.02
C ALA A 305 3.91 9.01 -14.71
N THR A 306 4.78 9.63 -15.47
CA THR A 306 5.04 11.06 -15.40
C THR A 306 4.44 11.77 -16.61
N HIS A 307 3.94 12.97 -16.39
CA HIS A 307 3.44 13.84 -17.44
C HIS A 307 3.84 15.28 -17.19
N ALA A 308 4.55 15.87 -18.13
CA ALA A 308 4.83 17.30 -18.12
C ALA A 308 3.70 18.05 -18.83
N PHE A 309 3.04 18.97 -18.11
CA PHE A 309 1.94 19.77 -18.67
C PHE A 309 2.41 20.88 -19.61
N TYR A 310 3.61 21.39 -19.32
CA TYR A 310 4.20 22.47 -20.10
C TYR A 310 5.64 22.14 -20.45
N GLU A 311 6.05 22.52 -21.65
CA GLU A 311 7.47 22.59 -21.99
C GLU A 311 8.12 23.60 -21.03
N LYS A 312 9.27 23.25 -20.46
CA LYS A 312 10.08 24.21 -19.71
C LYS A 312 10.29 25.41 -20.62
N ARG A 313 9.66 26.54 -20.32
CA ARG A 313 10.06 27.80 -20.95
C ARG A 313 11.52 28.03 -20.61
N LYS A 314 12.33 28.39 -21.57
CA LYS A 314 13.68 28.90 -21.29
C LYS A 314 13.50 30.23 -20.58
N LEU A 315 13.51 30.21 -19.24
CA LEU A 315 13.36 31.39 -18.41
C LEU A 315 14.47 32.44 -18.66
N SER A 316 15.58 32.03 -19.29
CA SER A 316 16.75 32.88 -19.49
C SER A 316 16.59 34.03 -20.50
N ASP A 317 15.54 33.99 -21.35
CA ASP A 317 15.39 34.93 -22.42
C ASP A 317 14.17 35.86 -22.25
N ASN A 318 13.33 35.69 -21.24
CA ASN A 318 12.09 36.42 -21.04
C ASN A 318 12.30 37.61 -20.09
N GLN A 319 11.99 38.79 -20.51
CA GLN A 319 12.02 39.98 -19.66
C GLN A 319 10.67 40.12 -18.94
N TYR A 320 10.72 40.13 -17.62
CA TYR A 320 9.57 40.33 -16.77
C TYR A 320 9.62 41.73 -16.15
N VAL A 321 8.45 42.37 -16.09
CA VAL A 321 8.27 43.61 -15.35
C VAL A 321 7.44 43.31 -14.11
N VAL A 322 7.96 43.61 -12.93
CA VAL A 322 7.28 43.47 -11.65
C VAL A 322 6.95 44.85 -11.11
N ALA A 323 5.70 45.21 -11.11
CA ALA A 323 5.21 46.48 -10.55
C ALA A 323 4.49 46.29 -9.22
N ILE A 324 4.88 47.05 -8.22
CA ILE A 324 4.37 46.90 -6.86
C ILE A 324 3.86 48.23 -6.35
N SER A 325 2.63 48.25 -5.85
CA SER A 325 2.01 49.38 -5.17
C SER A 325 1.50 48.96 -3.79
N VAL A 326 1.86 49.71 -2.75
CA VAL A 326 1.46 49.45 -1.37
C VAL A 326 0.80 50.68 -0.78
N TYR A 327 -0.33 50.47 -0.08
CA TYR A 327 -1.14 51.58 0.49
C TYR A 327 -1.41 51.36 1.98
N ASP A 328 -1.45 52.46 2.73
CA ASP A 328 -1.98 52.45 4.08
C ASP A 328 -3.53 52.41 4.11
N ILE A 329 -4.11 52.35 5.30
CA ILE A 329 -5.56 52.29 5.49
C ILE A 329 -6.31 53.55 4.99
N ALA A 330 -5.58 54.68 4.86
CA ALA A 330 -6.10 55.93 4.32
C ALA A 330 -5.94 56.03 2.80
N GLY A 331 -5.32 55.06 2.17
CA GLY A 331 -5.03 55.03 0.74
C GLY A 331 -3.76 55.77 0.34
N ASN A 332 -2.91 56.18 1.30
CA ASN A 332 -1.62 56.79 0.96
C ASN A 332 -0.62 55.70 0.59
N GLN A 333 0.20 55.99 -0.43
CA GLN A 333 1.23 55.07 -0.88
C GLN A 333 2.34 54.92 0.17
N LEU A 334 2.67 53.67 0.50
CA LEU A 334 3.74 53.29 1.42
C LEU A 334 5.00 52.89 0.66
N ASP A 335 6.12 52.78 1.39
CA ASP A 335 7.36 52.24 0.82
C ASP A 335 7.19 50.80 0.38
N ARG A 336 7.42 50.54 -0.89
CA ARG A 336 7.22 49.21 -1.51
C ARG A 336 8.28 48.16 -1.12
N LYS A 337 9.42 48.59 -0.50
CA LYS A 337 10.49 47.68 -0.14
C LYS A 337 10.05 46.52 0.74
N LEU A 338 9.03 46.75 1.56
CA LEU A 338 8.41 45.70 2.39
C LEU A 338 7.87 44.51 1.61
N ILE A 339 7.48 44.74 0.33
CA ILE A 339 7.02 43.66 -0.55
C ILE A 339 8.06 43.35 -1.63
N SER A 340 8.72 44.36 -2.22
CA SER A 340 9.63 44.15 -3.34
C SER A 340 10.87 43.32 -2.98
N ASP A 341 11.48 43.58 -1.82
CA ASP A 341 12.71 42.90 -1.44
C ASP A 341 12.49 41.38 -1.18
N PRO A 342 11.45 40.95 -0.44
CA PRO A 342 11.14 39.53 -0.34
C PRO A 342 10.78 38.86 -1.68
N ILE A 343 10.07 39.56 -2.58
CA ILE A 343 9.76 39.00 -3.92
C ILE A 343 11.02 38.82 -4.73
N THR A 344 11.87 39.88 -4.78
CA THR A 344 13.15 39.85 -5.47
C THR A 344 13.99 38.65 -5.01
N ALA A 345 14.16 38.51 -3.70
CA ALA A 345 14.96 37.43 -3.11
C ALA A 345 14.39 36.01 -3.48
N GLN A 346 13.10 35.85 -3.58
CA GLN A 346 12.50 34.58 -3.99
C GLN A 346 12.67 34.28 -5.48
N LEU A 347 12.55 35.30 -6.33
CA LEU A 347 12.76 35.18 -7.78
C LEU A 347 14.23 34.84 -8.08
N GLU A 348 15.18 35.51 -7.44
CA GLU A 348 16.62 35.23 -7.57
C GLU A 348 16.95 33.79 -7.15
N LYS A 349 16.40 33.31 -6.02
CA LYS A 349 16.56 31.92 -5.58
C LYS A 349 16.00 30.90 -6.59
N ALA A 350 14.96 31.27 -7.35
CA ALA A 350 14.39 30.44 -8.39
C ALA A 350 15.17 30.54 -9.73
N GLY A 351 16.25 31.33 -9.77
CA GLY A 351 17.05 31.54 -10.98
C GLY A 351 16.41 32.49 -11.98
N ILE A 352 15.51 33.36 -11.52
CA ILE A 352 14.87 34.41 -12.31
C ILE A 352 15.56 35.71 -11.94
N ASP A 353 16.53 36.10 -12.74
CA ASP A 353 17.34 37.31 -12.55
C ASP A 353 17.04 38.41 -13.62
N ASN A 354 16.25 38.09 -14.65
CA ASN A 354 15.87 38.99 -15.74
C ASN A 354 14.51 39.67 -15.50
N PHE A 355 14.39 40.40 -14.38
CA PHE A 355 13.18 41.18 -14.12
C PHE A 355 13.52 42.64 -13.82
N VAL A 356 12.60 43.54 -14.16
CA VAL A 356 12.67 44.94 -13.81
C VAL A 356 11.64 45.25 -12.74
N SER A 357 12.06 45.64 -11.56
CA SER A 357 11.15 46.08 -10.51
C SER A 357 10.84 47.59 -10.69
N VAL A 358 9.57 47.91 -10.80
CA VAL A 358 9.12 49.29 -11.03
C VAL A 358 8.20 49.75 -9.92
N GLU A 359 8.19 51.06 -9.66
CA GLU A 359 7.18 51.66 -8.78
C GLU A 359 5.82 51.55 -9.42
N GLY A 360 4.82 51.09 -8.63
CA GLY A 360 3.47 50.90 -9.08
C GLY A 360 2.84 52.22 -9.56
N TYR A 361 2.14 52.14 -10.62
CA TYR A 361 1.45 53.24 -11.25
C TYR A 361 -0.04 52.94 -11.28
N GLY A 362 -0.85 53.95 -10.93
CA GLY A 362 -2.28 53.91 -11.10
C GLY A 362 -3.07 53.19 -10.00
N GLU A 363 -4.33 53.49 -9.95
CA GLU A 363 -5.31 52.91 -9.01
C GLU A 363 -5.84 51.55 -9.48
N ASP A 364 -5.73 51.25 -10.75
CA ASP A 364 -6.19 50.03 -11.41
C ASP A 364 -5.04 49.24 -12.05
N SER A 365 -5.12 47.91 -12.00
CA SER A 365 -4.16 47.01 -12.62
C SER A 365 -4.07 47.16 -14.12
N ASN A 366 -5.16 47.51 -14.82
CA ASN A 366 -5.18 47.75 -16.28
C ASN A 366 -4.44 49.01 -16.62
N ASP A 367 -4.65 50.12 -15.88
CA ASP A 367 -3.93 51.40 -16.09
C ASP A 367 -2.43 51.21 -15.87
N ALA A 368 -2.06 50.42 -14.85
CA ALA A 368 -0.68 50.04 -14.59
C ALA A 368 -0.09 49.25 -15.74
N TYR A 369 -0.82 48.27 -16.31
CA TYR A 369 -0.37 47.52 -17.48
C TYR A 369 -0.16 48.43 -18.69
N GLU A 370 -1.12 49.31 -19.04
CA GLU A 370 -0.99 50.22 -20.17
C GLU A 370 0.23 51.11 -20.09
N LEU A 371 0.54 51.63 -18.92
CA LEU A 371 1.73 52.45 -18.70
C LEU A 371 3.02 51.63 -18.80
N LEU A 372 3.07 50.47 -18.15
CA LEU A 372 4.23 49.62 -18.13
C LEU A 372 4.55 49.04 -19.54
N SER A 373 3.54 48.68 -20.30
CA SER A 373 3.72 48.18 -21.68
C SER A 373 4.31 49.25 -22.64
N ARG A 374 4.05 50.54 -22.38
CA ARG A 374 4.69 51.66 -23.11
C ARG A 374 6.12 51.88 -22.66
N LEU A 375 6.43 51.72 -21.37
CA LEU A 375 7.77 51.93 -20.81
C LEU A 375 8.72 50.75 -21.09
N TYR A 376 8.18 49.56 -21.13
CA TYR A 376 8.94 48.32 -21.30
C TYR A 376 8.34 47.44 -22.42
N PRO A 377 8.31 47.92 -23.68
CA PRO A 377 7.61 47.23 -24.78
C PRO A 377 8.22 45.85 -25.13
N GLU A 378 9.45 45.60 -24.70
CA GLU A 378 10.14 44.33 -24.95
C GLU A 378 9.82 43.25 -23.91
N ALA A 379 9.14 43.60 -22.80
CA ALA A 379 8.75 42.63 -21.80
C ALA A 379 7.73 41.65 -22.31
N GLU A 380 7.88 40.38 -21.98
CA GLU A 380 6.91 39.35 -22.37
C GLU A 380 5.76 39.23 -21.36
N TYR A 381 6.04 39.59 -20.10
CA TYR A 381 5.05 39.53 -19.04
C TYR A 381 5.14 40.70 -18.08
N TYR A 382 3.97 41.14 -17.61
CA TYR A 382 3.81 42.21 -16.63
C TYR A 382 3.12 41.66 -15.39
N PHE A 383 3.81 41.68 -14.29
CA PHE A 383 3.34 41.17 -13.01
C PHE A 383 3.04 42.36 -12.09
N ILE A 384 1.78 42.59 -11.82
CA ILE A 384 1.29 43.77 -11.10
C ILE A 384 0.74 43.33 -9.76
N ILE A 385 1.30 43.89 -8.69
CA ILE A 385 0.88 43.64 -7.31
C ILE A 385 0.39 44.96 -6.73
N ARG A 386 -0.85 44.95 -6.29
CA ARG A 386 -1.45 46.02 -5.51
C ARG A 386 -1.83 45.46 -4.15
N SER A 387 -1.31 46.07 -3.08
CA SER A 387 -1.59 45.63 -1.72
C SER A 387 -1.93 46.82 -0.82
N GLY A 388 -2.84 46.65 0.13
CA GLY A 388 -3.24 47.70 1.06
C GLY A 388 -3.60 47.19 2.44
N ILE A 389 -3.49 48.05 3.44
CA ILE A 389 -4.02 47.81 4.78
C ILE A 389 -5.53 48.08 4.74
N VAL A 390 -6.30 47.04 5.05
CA VAL A 390 -7.76 47.12 5.04
C VAL A 390 -8.37 47.29 6.42
N ASP A 391 -7.68 46.83 7.47
CA ASP A 391 -8.18 46.87 8.82
C ASP A 391 -7.03 46.83 9.85
N ARG A 392 -7.29 47.45 11.02
CA ARG A 392 -6.38 47.45 12.16
C ARG A 392 -7.14 47.24 13.45
N VAL A 393 -6.68 46.32 14.28
CA VAL A 393 -7.27 46.04 15.60
C VAL A 393 -6.18 46.16 16.67
N ASP A 394 -6.35 47.11 17.58
CA ASP A 394 -5.48 47.28 18.74
C ASP A 394 -5.97 46.48 19.92
N SER A 395 -5.18 45.58 20.47
CA SER A 395 -5.46 44.90 21.73
C SER A 395 -4.46 45.36 22.82
N ILE A 396 -4.65 44.90 24.05
CA ILE A 396 -3.83 45.31 25.20
C ILE A 396 -2.36 44.85 25.03
N GLU A 397 -2.16 43.71 24.34
CA GLU A 397 -0.84 43.08 24.23
C GLU A 397 -0.23 43.22 22.84
N LYS A 398 -1.04 43.37 21.82
CA LYS A 398 -0.60 43.35 20.42
C LYS A 398 -1.50 44.17 19.50
N VAL A 399 -0.93 44.63 18.42
CA VAL A 399 -1.67 45.21 17.28
C VAL A 399 -1.76 44.16 16.20
N TYR A 400 -2.94 44.06 15.58
CA TYR A 400 -3.23 43.22 14.44
C TYR A 400 -3.52 44.09 13.22
N VAL A 401 -2.89 43.81 12.11
CA VAL A 401 -3.11 44.49 10.83
C VAL A 401 -3.55 43.45 9.80
N ARG A 402 -4.65 43.76 9.12
CA ARG A 402 -5.13 42.98 7.97
C ARG A 402 -4.77 43.71 6.69
N SER A 403 -4.21 43.00 5.75
CA SER A 403 -3.94 43.53 4.40
C SER A 403 -4.56 42.62 3.34
N ASP A 404 -4.94 43.24 2.22
CA ASP A 404 -5.31 42.58 1.00
C ASP A 404 -4.23 42.77 -0.08
N ALA A 405 -4.29 41.95 -1.12
CA ALA A 405 -3.50 42.17 -2.32
C ALA A 405 -4.24 41.61 -3.54
N ILE A 406 -4.18 42.36 -4.62
CA ILE A 406 -4.57 41.89 -5.95
C ILE A 406 -3.28 41.67 -6.73
N VAL A 407 -3.11 40.44 -7.22
CA VAL A 407 -1.94 40.03 -7.98
C VAL A 407 -2.38 39.66 -9.39
N SER A 408 -1.90 40.37 -10.39
CA SER A 408 -2.31 40.22 -11.79
C SER A 408 -1.12 39.96 -12.69
N LEU A 409 -1.25 39.02 -13.62
CA LEU A 409 -0.27 38.67 -14.64
C LEU A 409 -0.86 38.96 -16.01
N TYR A 410 -0.20 39.85 -16.79
CA TYR A 410 -0.56 40.15 -18.15
C TYR A 410 0.52 39.65 -19.12
N SER A 411 0.10 39.23 -20.32
CA SER A 411 1.00 38.96 -21.41
C SER A 411 1.37 40.28 -22.15
N ARG A 412 2.40 40.22 -23.00
CA ARG A 412 2.84 41.34 -23.86
C ARG A 412 1.67 41.96 -24.67
N ASP A 413 0.73 41.12 -25.09
CA ASP A 413 -0.40 41.55 -25.94
C ASP A 413 -1.57 42.15 -25.13
N GLY A 414 -1.40 42.35 -23.82
CA GLY A 414 -2.42 42.93 -22.95
C GLY A 414 -3.49 41.95 -22.46
N ASN A 415 -3.33 40.66 -22.72
CA ASN A 415 -4.25 39.68 -22.20
C ASN A 415 -3.98 39.45 -20.71
N LEU A 416 -5.00 39.63 -19.89
CA LEU A 416 -4.94 39.21 -18.47
C LEU A 416 -4.90 37.67 -18.44
N LEU A 417 -3.74 37.14 -18.10
CA LEU A 417 -3.53 35.70 -18.04
C LEU A 417 -4.12 35.14 -16.74
N LYS A 418 -3.93 35.88 -15.64
CA LYS A 418 -4.44 35.47 -14.33
C LYS A 418 -4.50 36.69 -13.41
N SER A 419 -5.51 36.70 -12.54
CA SER A 419 -5.62 37.65 -11.41
C SER A 419 -6.16 36.91 -10.20
N GLN A 420 -5.63 37.24 -9.02
CA GLN A 420 -6.07 36.62 -7.78
C GLN A 420 -5.97 37.58 -6.60
N ASP A 421 -6.99 37.54 -5.75
CA ASP A 421 -7.07 38.29 -4.52
C ASP A 421 -6.54 37.47 -3.34
N TYR A 422 -5.75 38.10 -2.50
CA TYR A 422 -5.20 37.50 -1.29
C TYR A 422 -5.51 38.37 -0.08
N TYR A 423 -5.68 37.73 1.08
CA TYR A 423 -5.89 38.36 2.37
C TYR A 423 -4.91 37.78 3.36
N THR A 424 -4.22 38.65 4.08
CA THR A 424 -3.29 38.25 5.15
C THR A 424 -3.54 39.06 6.42
N ALA A 425 -2.96 38.61 7.53
CA ALA A 425 -2.89 39.36 8.75
C ALA A 425 -1.50 39.22 9.35
N GLY A 426 -1.01 40.30 9.95
CA GLY A 426 0.20 40.32 10.76
C GLY A 426 -0.12 40.75 12.17
N ASP A 427 0.72 40.38 13.13
CA ASP A 427 0.65 40.82 14.51
C ASP A 427 2.03 41.32 14.97
N GLY A 428 2.03 42.32 15.84
CA GLY A 428 3.26 42.96 16.36
C GLY A 428 3.00 43.75 17.64
N ALA A 429 4.05 44.21 18.28
CA ALA A 429 3.94 45.11 19.42
C ALA A 429 3.50 46.52 18.98
N THR A 430 3.78 46.88 17.73
CA THR A 430 3.41 48.16 17.11
C THR A 430 2.63 47.94 15.82
N SER A 431 1.95 48.98 15.33
CA SER A 431 1.26 48.93 14.05
C SER A 431 2.20 48.67 12.89
N ASP A 432 3.39 49.23 12.94
CA ASP A 432 4.38 49.06 11.86
C ASP A 432 4.92 47.64 11.82
N GLU A 433 5.23 47.02 12.97
CA GLU A 433 5.62 45.61 13.02
C GLU A 433 4.53 44.67 12.50
N ALA A 434 3.27 44.96 12.87
CA ALA A 434 2.13 44.14 12.39
C ALA A 434 1.91 44.31 10.87
N ALA A 435 2.08 45.54 10.34
CA ALA A 435 2.03 45.84 8.92
C ALA A 435 3.16 45.14 8.14
N ASP A 436 4.38 45.23 8.66
CA ASP A 436 5.58 44.60 8.08
C ASP A 436 5.38 43.08 7.97
N GLU A 437 4.82 42.45 8.99
CA GLU A 437 4.51 41.01 8.94
C GLU A 437 3.43 40.68 7.93
N ALA A 438 2.32 41.46 7.88
CA ALA A 438 1.25 41.26 6.91
C ALA A 438 1.76 41.39 5.46
N PHE A 439 2.54 42.44 5.17
CA PHE A 439 3.14 42.65 3.85
C PHE A 439 4.22 41.61 3.51
N SER A 440 5.00 41.15 4.47
CA SER A 440 5.95 40.06 4.25
C SER A 440 5.24 38.74 3.84
N ARG A 441 4.06 38.47 4.40
CA ARG A 441 3.21 37.33 3.97
C ARG A 441 2.68 37.55 2.56
N ILE A 442 2.19 38.75 2.21
CA ILE A 442 1.76 39.09 0.83
C ILE A 442 2.93 38.88 -0.14
N ALA A 443 4.12 39.36 0.20
CA ALA A 443 5.30 39.20 -0.67
C ALA A 443 5.61 37.73 -0.98
N ARG A 444 5.57 36.87 0.06
CA ARG A 444 5.80 35.41 -0.12
C ARG A 444 4.74 34.78 -1.00
N ILE A 445 3.47 35.10 -0.77
CA ILE A 445 2.34 34.59 -1.55
C ILE A 445 2.44 35.07 -3.02
N SER A 446 2.76 36.35 -3.23
CA SER A 446 2.90 36.91 -4.58
C SER A 446 4.08 36.31 -5.36
N ALA A 447 5.22 36.10 -4.69
CA ALA A 447 6.35 35.37 -5.27
C ALA A 447 5.98 33.94 -5.63
N GLY A 448 5.24 33.25 -4.72
CA GLY A 448 4.70 31.91 -4.98
C GLY A 448 3.78 31.88 -6.20
N PHE A 449 2.87 32.85 -6.32
CA PHE A 449 2.00 32.98 -7.49
C PHE A 449 2.81 33.14 -8.78
N LEU A 450 3.80 34.02 -8.79
CA LEU A 450 4.62 34.26 -9.98
C LEU A 450 5.40 32.99 -10.36
N LEU A 451 6.03 32.32 -9.42
CA LEU A 451 6.75 31.08 -9.66
C LEU A 451 5.82 29.93 -10.16
N ALA A 452 4.57 29.93 -9.74
CA ALA A 452 3.58 28.96 -10.22
C ALA A 452 3.13 29.22 -11.66
N GLU A 453 3.22 30.45 -12.16
CA GLU A 453 2.78 30.86 -13.50
C GLU A 453 3.92 30.94 -14.53
N LEU A 454 5.17 31.00 -14.06
CA LEU A 454 6.36 30.94 -14.92
C LEU A 454 6.78 29.50 -15.23
#